data_a09f80b859983eb44256b227536cbeae
#
_entry.id   a09f80b859983eb44256b227536cbeae
#
_cell.length_a   1.000
_cell.length_b   1.000
_cell.length_c   1.000
_cell.angle_alpha   90.00
_cell.angle_beta   90.00
_cell.angle_gamma   90.00
#
_symmetry.space_group_name_H-M   'P 1'
#
loop_
_entity.id
_entity.type
_entity.pdbx_description
1 polymer ?
#
loop_
_entity_poly.entity_id
_entity_poly.type
_entity_poly.pdbx_seq_one_letter_code
_entity_poly.pdbx_strand_id
1 'polypeptide(L)'
;MTPRAATIDLDDVEGLLAADRDGLLRAAAMAGAQVRATAAAVDEGALETLRSDFPPRTLIWIADGGPARAAGSLLAAAFGPTSAVPIVVASELPPWTGALDVVVVAGPDAGNPVLVTAAATGVRRGARVVVVAPYEGPLREVTAGRAAVLAPRLPVPEEFCLTRYLAAGVAVLAVVDAGVRVDIAALADELDAEAMRNSAGRELFTNPAKSLADRLAGREVVLAGDSEAMLALAQHSAAVLLRVARQVVAAVGLSDALAALSRIDAAPVDYEAALFHDEELDGPRPARTRTVVLTSDEQRQLVVTRTEGFADLDVVNADDVPDAATTTSGVRLEQQLATVAVRLEMTAVYLRLVRG
;
A
#
# COMPACT_ATOMS: atom_id res chain seq x y z
N MET A 1 -37.60 12.03 0.79
CA MET A 1 -36.62 12.33 -0.25
C MET A 1 -35.40 12.93 0.43
N THR A 2 -34.36 12.14 0.61
CA THR A 2 -33.06 12.65 1.08
C THR A 2 -32.42 13.38 -0.10
N PRO A 3 -31.97 14.64 0.05
CA PRO A 3 -31.30 15.34 -1.04
C PRO A 3 -30.08 14.51 -1.43
N ARG A 4 -30.00 14.17 -2.73
CA ARG A 4 -28.80 13.55 -3.32
C ARG A 4 -27.68 14.57 -3.11
N ALA A 5 -26.64 14.20 -2.34
CA ALA A 5 -25.48 15.05 -2.17
C ALA A 5 -24.98 15.44 -3.56
N ALA A 6 -24.74 16.73 -3.79
CA ALA A 6 -24.21 17.20 -5.06
C ALA A 6 -22.83 16.53 -5.24
N THR A 7 -22.67 15.81 -6.32
CA THR A 7 -21.39 15.20 -6.69
C THR A 7 -20.41 16.33 -7.02
N ILE A 8 -19.29 16.40 -6.30
CA ILE A 8 -18.23 17.40 -6.54
C ILE A 8 -17.49 16.99 -7.80
N ASP A 9 -17.24 17.94 -8.70
CA ASP A 9 -16.40 17.74 -9.87
C ASP A 9 -14.93 17.56 -9.43
N LEU A 10 -14.23 16.60 -10.01
CA LEU A 10 -12.82 16.36 -9.71
C LEU A 10 -11.90 17.52 -10.15
N ASP A 11 -12.34 18.38 -11.06
CA ASP A 11 -11.61 19.59 -11.47
C ASP A 11 -12.01 20.83 -10.64
N ASP A 12 -13.03 20.73 -9.78
CA ASP A 12 -13.36 21.78 -8.81
C ASP A 12 -12.43 21.71 -7.59
N VAL A 13 -11.28 22.37 -7.70
CA VAL A 13 -10.24 22.40 -6.66
C VAL A 13 -10.78 22.98 -5.35
N GLU A 14 -11.56 24.06 -5.41
CA GLU A 14 -12.11 24.73 -4.22
C GLU A 14 -13.15 23.83 -3.54
N GLY A 15 -14.02 23.19 -4.32
CA GLY A 15 -15.00 22.22 -3.82
C GLY A 15 -14.35 21.02 -3.16
N LEU A 16 -13.30 20.44 -3.78
CA LEU A 16 -12.53 19.32 -3.20
C LEU A 16 -11.89 19.69 -1.88
N LEU A 17 -11.21 20.86 -1.80
CA LEU A 17 -10.55 21.31 -0.57
C LEU A 17 -11.57 21.67 0.53
N ALA A 18 -12.72 22.23 0.17
CA ALA A 18 -13.79 22.53 1.12
C ALA A 18 -14.45 21.26 1.68
N ALA A 19 -14.52 20.20 0.86
CA ALA A 19 -15.05 18.90 1.28
C ALA A 19 -14.06 18.08 2.13
N ASP A 20 -12.76 18.30 1.98
CA ASP A 20 -11.70 17.60 2.72
C ASP A 20 -11.52 18.14 4.14
N ARG A 21 -12.59 18.09 4.93
CA ARG A 21 -12.62 18.62 6.32
C ARG A 21 -11.67 17.90 7.25
N ASP A 22 -11.39 16.63 6.97
CA ASP A 22 -10.50 15.78 7.76
C ASP A 22 -9.02 15.92 7.33
N GLY A 23 -8.72 16.67 6.26
CA GLY A 23 -7.37 16.87 5.72
C GLY A 23 -6.73 15.60 5.15
N LEU A 24 -7.54 14.70 4.60
CA LEU A 24 -7.07 13.39 4.11
C LEU A 24 -6.18 13.50 2.87
N LEU A 25 -6.41 14.48 1.99
CA LEU A 25 -5.52 14.76 0.85
C LEU A 25 -4.11 15.09 1.33
N ARG A 26 -4.02 15.96 2.36
CA ARG A 26 -2.73 16.29 2.96
C ARG A 26 -2.11 15.07 3.64
N ALA A 27 -2.91 14.29 4.36
CA ALA A 27 -2.43 13.11 5.07
C ALA A 27 -1.85 12.05 4.11
N ALA A 28 -2.55 11.75 3.01
CA ALA A 28 -2.07 10.84 1.96
C ALA A 28 -0.79 11.37 1.27
N ALA A 29 -0.68 12.70 1.11
CA ALA A 29 0.51 13.33 0.51
C ALA A 29 1.75 13.33 1.44
N MET A 30 1.65 12.92 2.71
CA MET A 30 2.77 12.91 3.64
C MET A 30 3.67 11.67 3.53
N ALA A 31 3.50 10.83 2.53
CA ALA A 31 4.26 9.59 2.35
C ALA A 31 5.79 9.84 2.33
N GLY A 32 6.28 10.75 1.49
CA GLY A 32 7.69 11.10 1.42
C GLY A 32 8.25 11.67 2.73
N ALA A 33 7.47 12.52 3.41
CA ALA A 33 7.85 13.07 4.70
C ALA A 33 7.99 11.97 5.78
N GLN A 34 7.12 10.96 5.80
CA GLN A 34 7.20 9.82 6.70
C GLN A 34 8.46 8.98 6.44
N VAL A 35 8.81 8.77 5.16
CA VAL A 35 10.03 8.05 4.75
C VAL A 35 11.27 8.81 5.16
N ARG A 36 11.33 10.16 4.95
CA ARG A 36 12.45 11.00 5.43
C ARG A 36 12.60 10.97 6.95
N ALA A 37 11.49 11.00 7.68
CA ALA A 37 11.53 10.89 9.13
C ALA A 37 12.10 9.54 9.60
N THR A 38 11.84 8.47 8.86
CA THR A 38 12.44 7.14 9.11
C THR A 38 13.94 7.15 8.77
N ALA A 39 14.33 7.72 7.62
CA ALA A 39 15.74 7.87 7.24
C ALA A 39 16.52 8.64 8.29
N ALA A 40 16.00 9.79 8.75
CA ALA A 40 16.63 10.58 9.80
C ALA A 40 16.82 9.80 11.11
N ALA A 41 15.85 8.94 11.50
CA ALA A 41 16.01 8.08 12.67
C ALA A 41 17.14 7.06 12.50
N VAL A 42 17.30 6.51 11.29
CA VAL A 42 18.40 5.59 10.96
C VAL A 42 19.75 6.30 11.01
N ASP A 43 19.85 7.51 10.46
CA ASP A 43 21.07 8.34 10.48
C ASP A 43 21.46 8.75 11.91
N GLU A 44 20.49 8.93 12.79
CA GLU A 44 20.69 9.17 14.22
C GLU A 44 21.11 7.91 15.00
N GLY A 45 21.26 6.77 14.33
CA GLY A 45 21.74 5.53 14.93
C GLY A 45 20.67 4.63 15.54
N ALA A 46 19.38 4.82 15.22
CA ALA A 46 18.28 4.02 15.78
C ALA A 46 18.42 2.51 15.57
N LEU A 47 19.18 2.08 14.55
CA LEU A 47 19.40 0.68 14.21
C LEU A 47 20.82 0.16 14.54
N GLU A 48 21.68 0.94 15.20
CA GLU A 48 23.07 0.52 15.52
C GLU A 48 23.13 -0.78 16.33
N THR A 49 22.17 -1.01 17.22
CA THR A 49 22.11 -2.23 18.04
C THR A 49 21.77 -3.49 17.23
N LEU A 50 21.34 -3.35 15.96
CA LEU A 50 21.11 -4.49 15.06
C LEU A 50 22.37 -4.93 14.32
N ARG A 51 23.40 -4.09 14.25
CA ARG A 51 24.63 -4.44 13.54
C ARG A 51 25.30 -5.64 14.19
N SER A 52 25.75 -6.56 13.38
CA SER A 52 26.41 -7.79 13.80
C SER A 52 27.32 -8.28 12.68
N ASP A 53 28.41 -8.94 13.05
CA ASP A 53 29.33 -9.57 12.08
C ASP A 53 28.69 -10.76 11.33
N PHE A 54 27.58 -11.25 11.84
CA PHE A 54 26.86 -12.39 11.25
C PHE A 54 25.43 -12.01 10.86
N PRO A 55 24.98 -12.39 9.65
CA PRO A 55 23.60 -12.20 9.25
C PRO A 55 22.66 -12.97 10.18
N PRO A 56 21.43 -12.49 10.40
CA PRO A 56 20.45 -13.25 11.16
C PRO A 56 20.03 -14.51 10.39
N ARG A 57 19.57 -15.52 11.12
CA ARG A 57 18.95 -16.70 10.52
C ARG A 57 17.63 -16.34 9.81
N THR A 58 16.85 -15.44 10.40
CA THR A 58 15.53 -15.04 9.89
C THR A 58 15.20 -13.63 10.37
N LEU A 59 14.54 -12.85 9.51
CA LEU A 59 13.83 -11.63 9.88
C LEU A 59 12.35 -11.96 10.02
N ILE A 60 11.80 -11.77 11.23
CA ILE A 60 10.40 -12.06 11.55
C ILE A 60 9.67 -10.76 11.76
N TRP A 61 8.70 -10.49 10.89
CA TRP A 61 7.84 -9.31 10.94
C TRP A 61 6.51 -9.65 11.62
N ILE A 62 6.29 -9.07 12.79
CA ILE A 62 5.08 -9.28 13.58
C ILE A 62 4.18 -8.04 13.46
N ALA A 63 2.97 -8.23 12.97
CA ALA A 63 1.94 -7.21 12.89
C ALA A 63 0.56 -7.85 13.00
N ASP A 64 -0.34 -7.20 13.76
CA ASP A 64 -1.71 -7.67 13.99
C ASP A 64 -2.60 -7.47 12.75
N GLY A 65 -2.35 -6.41 11.95
CA GLY A 65 -3.12 -6.12 10.73
C GLY A 65 -2.75 -4.80 10.10
N GLY A 66 -3.62 -4.30 9.23
CA GLY A 66 -3.53 -2.98 8.62
C GLY A 66 -2.27 -2.74 7.78
N PRO A 67 -1.87 -1.47 7.60
CA PRO A 67 -0.69 -1.09 6.82
C PRO A 67 0.61 -1.71 7.32
N ALA A 68 0.74 -1.93 8.63
CA ALA A 68 1.91 -2.58 9.21
C ALA A 68 2.09 -4.02 8.71
N ARG A 69 0.99 -4.79 8.64
CA ARG A 69 1.03 -6.15 8.09
C ARG A 69 1.24 -6.15 6.59
N ALA A 70 0.57 -5.24 5.88
CA ALA A 70 0.74 -5.08 4.43
C ALA A 70 2.20 -4.77 4.07
N ALA A 71 2.85 -3.87 4.79
CA ALA A 71 4.27 -3.55 4.59
C ALA A 71 5.17 -4.78 4.77
N GLY A 72 4.92 -5.61 5.79
CA GLY A 72 5.65 -6.87 5.95
C GLY A 72 5.46 -7.83 4.77
N SER A 73 4.23 -7.95 4.27
CA SER A 73 3.91 -8.79 3.10
C SER A 73 4.59 -8.26 1.83
N LEU A 74 4.58 -6.94 1.61
CA LEU A 74 5.29 -6.29 0.50
C LEU A 74 6.80 -6.49 0.60
N LEU A 75 7.38 -6.34 1.80
CA LEU A 75 8.80 -6.56 2.05
C LEU A 75 9.19 -8.02 1.73
N ALA A 76 8.41 -8.99 2.21
CA ALA A 76 8.66 -10.41 1.95
C ALA A 76 8.54 -10.75 0.46
N ALA A 77 7.54 -10.21 -0.24
CA ALA A 77 7.32 -10.47 -1.65
C ALA A 77 8.37 -9.79 -2.55
N ALA A 78 8.79 -8.55 -2.23
CA ALA A 78 9.74 -7.80 -3.03
C ALA A 78 11.19 -8.27 -2.83
N PHE A 79 11.58 -8.57 -1.59
CA PHE A 79 12.97 -8.90 -1.26
C PHE A 79 13.20 -10.40 -1.03
N GLY A 80 12.15 -11.18 -0.70
CA GLY A 80 12.29 -12.62 -0.44
C GLY A 80 13.02 -13.40 -1.52
N PRO A 81 12.79 -13.15 -2.83
CA PRO A 81 13.50 -13.84 -3.90
C PRO A 81 15.01 -13.55 -3.99
N THR A 82 15.48 -12.41 -3.46
CA THR A 82 16.85 -11.92 -3.62
C THR A 82 17.62 -11.77 -2.32
N SER A 83 16.94 -11.65 -1.19
CA SER A 83 17.56 -11.52 0.14
C SER A 83 18.19 -12.82 0.60
N ALA A 84 19.39 -12.72 1.17
CA ALA A 84 20.06 -13.84 1.84
C ALA A 84 19.38 -14.20 3.20
N VAL A 85 18.58 -13.29 3.75
CA VAL A 85 17.87 -13.46 5.02
C VAL A 85 16.40 -13.78 4.74
N PRO A 86 15.89 -14.97 5.11
CA PRO A 86 14.48 -15.30 4.99
C PRO A 86 13.60 -14.31 5.76
N ILE A 87 12.52 -13.85 5.13
CA ILE A 87 11.56 -12.91 5.72
C ILE A 87 10.26 -13.66 6.01
N VAL A 88 9.85 -13.66 7.28
CA VAL A 88 8.62 -14.31 7.74
C VAL A 88 7.64 -13.27 8.28
N VAL A 89 6.44 -13.22 7.77
CA VAL A 89 5.36 -12.35 8.25
C VAL A 89 4.39 -13.18 9.08
N ALA A 90 4.16 -12.77 10.32
CA ALA A 90 3.28 -13.50 11.22
C ALA A 90 2.47 -12.56 12.13
N SER A 91 1.35 -13.07 12.65
CA SER A 91 0.55 -12.40 13.69
C SER A 91 0.98 -12.77 15.10
N GLU A 92 1.77 -13.83 15.27
CA GLU A 92 2.33 -14.27 16.54
C GLU A 92 3.78 -14.67 16.37
N LEU A 93 4.58 -14.54 17.44
CA LEU A 93 5.99 -14.89 17.39
C LEU A 93 6.15 -16.42 17.27
N PRO A 94 6.78 -16.92 16.20
CA PRO A 94 6.98 -18.37 16.03
C PRO A 94 7.73 -19.01 17.19
N PRO A 95 7.39 -20.25 17.60
CA PRO A 95 7.99 -20.91 18.77
C PRO A 95 9.50 -21.20 18.61
N TRP A 96 9.99 -21.29 17.39
CA TRP A 96 11.41 -21.53 17.06
C TRP A 96 12.30 -20.29 17.13
N THR A 97 11.72 -19.07 17.37
CA THR A 97 12.48 -17.81 17.46
C THR A 97 13.51 -17.85 18.58
N GLY A 98 14.72 -17.38 18.31
CA GLY A 98 15.84 -17.35 19.25
C GLY A 98 16.87 -16.25 18.97
N ALA A 99 18.05 -16.38 19.58
CA ALA A 99 19.10 -15.35 19.57
C ALA A 99 19.66 -15.00 18.17
N LEU A 100 19.51 -15.90 17.21
CA LEU A 100 19.98 -15.69 15.85
C LEU A 100 18.96 -14.97 14.96
N ASP A 101 17.78 -14.66 15.48
CA ASP A 101 16.72 -14.03 14.70
C ASP A 101 16.62 -12.54 14.98
N VAL A 102 16.09 -11.81 14.00
CA VAL A 102 15.62 -10.42 14.16
C VAL A 102 14.11 -10.43 14.18
N VAL A 103 13.53 -9.81 15.20
CA VAL A 103 12.07 -9.68 15.37
C VAL A 103 11.69 -8.21 15.24
N VAL A 104 10.91 -7.88 14.23
CA VAL A 104 10.30 -6.57 14.05
C VAL A 104 8.87 -6.64 14.56
N VAL A 105 8.49 -5.78 15.51
CA VAL A 105 7.10 -5.60 15.94
C VAL A 105 6.60 -4.28 15.39
N ALA A 106 5.57 -4.31 14.54
CA ALA A 106 5.08 -3.15 13.80
C ALA A 106 3.58 -2.93 13.99
N GLY A 107 3.18 -1.69 14.30
CA GLY A 107 1.77 -1.32 14.47
C GLY A 107 1.57 0.07 15.06
N PRO A 108 0.31 0.55 15.11
CA PRO A 108 -0.02 1.89 15.59
C PRO A 108 -0.13 2.00 17.11
N ASP A 109 -0.30 0.89 17.83
CA ASP A 109 -0.64 0.88 19.25
C ASP A 109 0.45 0.19 20.08
N ALA A 110 1.08 0.95 20.98
CA ALA A 110 2.07 0.45 21.94
C ALA A 110 1.50 -0.52 22.99
N GLY A 111 0.17 -0.52 23.17
CA GLY A 111 -0.55 -1.42 24.08
C GLY A 111 -1.04 -2.70 23.42
N ASN A 112 -0.88 -2.87 22.11
CA ASN A 112 -1.38 -4.05 21.39
C ASN A 112 -0.78 -5.35 21.97
N PRO A 113 -1.60 -6.29 22.47
CA PRO A 113 -1.12 -7.50 23.13
C PRO A 113 -0.23 -8.39 22.27
N VAL A 114 -0.49 -8.43 20.94
CA VAL A 114 0.31 -9.20 19.98
C VAL A 114 1.73 -8.65 19.94
N LEU A 115 1.89 -7.34 19.80
CA LEU A 115 3.19 -6.67 19.71
C LEU A 115 3.95 -6.76 21.04
N VAL A 116 3.26 -6.51 22.15
CA VAL A 116 3.84 -6.57 23.49
C VAL A 116 4.33 -7.98 23.82
N THR A 117 3.52 -9.01 23.53
CA THR A 117 3.88 -10.41 23.78
C THR A 117 5.05 -10.86 22.92
N ALA A 118 5.04 -10.48 21.63
CA ALA A 118 6.11 -10.79 20.69
C ALA A 118 7.43 -10.12 21.09
N ALA A 119 7.41 -8.82 21.42
CA ALA A 119 8.58 -8.08 21.88
C ALA A 119 9.16 -8.67 23.17
N ALA A 120 8.32 -8.89 24.19
CA ALA A 120 8.73 -9.49 25.48
C ALA A 120 9.36 -10.88 25.29
N THR A 121 8.75 -11.70 24.45
CA THR A 121 9.24 -13.05 24.17
C THR A 121 10.52 -13.04 23.35
N GLY A 122 10.62 -12.16 22.34
CA GLY A 122 11.84 -11.96 21.55
C GLY A 122 13.01 -11.56 22.43
N VAL A 123 12.84 -10.54 23.27
CA VAL A 123 13.86 -10.10 24.23
C VAL A 123 14.26 -11.20 25.19
N ARG A 124 13.30 -11.95 25.76
CA ARG A 124 13.59 -13.05 26.69
C ARG A 124 14.37 -14.18 26.03
N ARG A 125 14.13 -14.46 24.74
CA ARG A 125 14.83 -15.49 23.96
C ARG A 125 16.16 -15.01 23.37
N GLY A 126 16.54 -13.75 23.62
CA GLY A 126 17.78 -13.15 23.13
C GLY A 126 17.75 -12.74 21.66
N ALA A 127 16.60 -12.72 21.01
CA ALA A 127 16.45 -12.18 19.65
C ALA A 127 16.74 -10.67 19.63
N ARG A 128 17.25 -10.17 18.51
CA ARG A 128 17.39 -8.73 18.28
C ARG A 128 16.00 -8.17 17.95
N VAL A 129 15.48 -7.28 18.78
CA VAL A 129 14.12 -6.76 18.65
C VAL A 129 14.15 -5.34 18.08
N VAL A 130 13.29 -5.07 17.11
CA VAL A 130 13.03 -3.75 16.55
C VAL A 130 11.57 -3.38 16.80
N VAL A 131 11.32 -2.19 17.33
CA VAL A 131 9.98 -1.64 17.53
C VAL A 131 9.70 -0.60 16.46
N VAL A 132 8.71 -0.86 15.60
CA VAL A 132 8.19 0.04 14.56
C VAL A 132 6.78 0.48 14.95
N ALA A 133 6.68 1.06 16.13
CA ALA A 133 5.44 1.49 16.79
C ALA A 133 5.74 2.67 17.70
N PRO A 134 4.73 3.37 18.26
CA PRO A 134 4.95 4.31 19.36
C PRO A 134 5.71 3.62 20.48
N TYR A 135 6.78 4.27 20.97
CA TYR A 135 7.67 3.66 21.98
C TYR A 135 7.36 4.19 23.38
N GLU A 136 6.26 3.71 23.90
CA GLU A 136 5.72 4.12 25.20
C GLU A 136 5.03 2.94 25.90
N GLY A 137 4.58 3.14 27.16
CA GLY A 137 3.80 2.17 27.91
C GLY A 137 4.34 0.74 27.83
N PRO A 138 3.45 -0.25 27.59
CA PRO A 138 3.82 -1.67 27.66
C PRO A 138 4.98 -2.08 26.74
N LEU A 139 5.06 -1.58 25.49
CA LEU A 139 6.17 -1.91 24.59
C LEU A 139 7.52 -1.42 25.13
N ARG A 140 7.57 -0.20 25.69
CA ARG A 140 8.79 0.33 26.30
C ARG A 140 9.19 -0.46 27.54
N GLU A 141 8.23 -0.84 28.38
CA GLU A 141 8.47 -1.59 29.60
C GLU A 141 9.04 -2.98 29.33
N VAL A 142 8.41 -3.75 28.42
CA VAL A 142 8.84 -5.14 28.14
C VAL A 142 10.16 -5.23 27.41
N THR A 143 10.53 -4.20 26.64
CA THR A 143 11.83 -4.17 25.95
C THR A 143 12.95 -3.61 26.82
N ALA A 144 12.63 -2.82 27.85
CA ALA A 144 13.59 -2.26 28.83
C ALA A 144 14.85 -1.65 28.18
N GLY A 145 14.70 -0.93 27.08
CA GLY A 145 15.79 -0.30 26.32
C GLY A 145 16.66 -1.24 25.51
N ARG A 146 16.28 -2.53 25.37
CA ARG A 146 17.04 -3.54 24.60
C ARG A 146 16.58 -3.69 23.15
N ALA A 147 15.61 -2.89 22.70
CA ALA A 147 15.14 -2.89 21.32
C ALA A 147 15.70 -1.68 20.56
N ALA A 148 15.97 -1.87 19.26
CA ALA A 148 16.08 -0.76 18.32
C ALA A 148 14.69 -0.16 18.10
N VAL A 149 14.59 1.16 17.87
CA VAL A 149 13.29 1.86 17.84
C VAL A 149 13.19 2.76 16.62
N LEU A 150 12.18 2.53 15.82
CA LEU A 150 11.75 3.38 14.71
C LEU A 150 10.31 3.87 14.98
N ALA A 151 10.17 4.73 15.98
CA ALA A 151 8.87 5.29 16.36
C ALA A 151 8.34 6.27 15.31
N PRO A 152 7.01 6.43 15.16
CA PRO A 152 6.43 7.44 14.30
C PRO A 152 6.82 8.84 14.78
N ARG A 153 7.25 9.71 13.85
CA ARG A 153 7.65 11.10 14.15
C ARG A 153 6.64 12.12 13.64
N LEU A 154 5.69 11.68 12.83
CA LEU A 154 4.66 12.53 12.23
C LEU A 154 3.28 11.98 12.57
N PRO A 155 2.32 12.85 12.93
CA PRO A 155 0.94 12.46 13.17
C PRO A 155 0.22 12.27 11.82
N VAL A 156 0.21 11.06 11.31
CA VAL A 156 -0.50 10.67 10.07
C VAL A 156 -1.52 9.59 10.43
N PRO A 157 -2.76 9.66 9.92
CA PRO A 157 -3.74 8.59 10.08
C PRO A 157 -3.18 7.25 9.60
N GLU A 158 -3.50 6.19 10.33
CA GLU A 158 -2.91 4.85 10.10
C GLU A 158 -3.12 4.34 8.68
N GLU A 159 -4.24 4.70 8.04
CA GLU A 159 -4.57 4.34 6.65
C GLU A 159 -3.48 4.73 5.64
N PHE A 160 -2.71 5.79 5.94
CA PHE A 160 -1.67 6.35 5.08
C PHE A 160 -0.26 6.12 5.63
N CYS A 161 -0.07 5.09 6.48
CA CYS A 161 1.23 4.77 7.09
C CYS A 161 1.98 3.61 6.42
N LEU A 162 1.50 3.06 5.29
CA LEU A 162 2.16 1.94 4.61
C LEU A 162 3.62 2.25 4.29
N THR A 163 3.88 3.42 3.72
CA THR A 163 5.23 3.83 3.28
C THR A 163 6.21 3.99 4.44
N ARG A 164 5.74 4.44 5.61
CA ARG A 164 6.54 4.48 6.84
C ARG A 164 6.97 3.08 7.28
N TYR A 165 6.03 2.12 7.31
CA TYR A 165 6.34 0.75 7.69
C TYR A 165 7.25 0.07 6.67
N LEU A 166 7.01 0.31 5.38
CA LEU A 166 7.87 -0.21 4.31
C LEU A 166 9.29 0.34 4.42
N ALA A 167 9.45 1.66 4.62
CA ALA A 167 10.75 2.29 4.82
C ALA A 167 11.48 1.74 6.05
N ALA A 168 10.77 1.53 7.16
CA ALA A 168 11.35 0.92 8.35
C ALA A 168 11.81 -0.52 8.08
N GLY A 169 11.01 -1.31 7.37
CA GLY A 169 11.35 -2.69 7.00
C GLY A 169 12.57 -2.76 6.08
N VAL A 170 12.62 -1.90 5.07
CA VAL A 170 13.75 -1.78 4.15
C VAL A 170 15.02 -1.34 4.88
N ALA A 171 14.91 -0.37 5.81
CA ALA A 171 16.03 0.08 6.63
C ALA A 171 16.58 -1.05 7.51
N VAL A 172 15.71 -1.80 8.17
CA VAL A 172 16.11 -2.97 8.96
C VAL A 172 16.80 -4.01 8.08
N LEU A 173 16.21 -4.32 6.92
CA LEU A 173 16.76 -5.32 5.99
C LEU A 173 18.14 -4.91 5.48
N ALA A 174 18.34 -3.63 5.12
CA ALA A 174 19.63 -3.09 4.68
C ALA A 174 20.74 -3.16 5.76
N VAL A 175 20.37 -3.13 7.05
CA VAL A 175 21.33 -3.30 8.16
C VAL A 175 21.72 -4.77 8.35
N VAL A 176 20.78 -5.70 8.15
CA VAL A 176 20.98 -7.13 8.47
C VAL A 176 21.39 -7.98 7.26
N ASP A 177 21.19 -7.48 6.04
CA ASP A 177 21.57 -8.14 4.79
C ASP A 177 22.41 -7.18 3.93
N ALA A 178 23.70 -7.41 3.85
CA ALA A 178 24.64 -6.57 3.07
C ALA A 178 24.36 -6.59 1.55
N GLY A 179 23.59 -7.55 1.06
CA GLY A 179 23.17 -7.63 -0.34
C GLY A 179 22.06 -6.63 -0.68
N VAL A 180 21.32 -6.19 0.32
CA VAL A 180 20.22 -5.22 0.14
C VAL A 180 20.76 -3.80 0.23
N ARG A 181 20.64 -3.08 -0.87
CA ARG A 181 21.04 -1.66 -0.95
C ARG A 181 19.84 -0.85 -1.40
N VAL A 182 19.31 -0.03 -0.53
CA VAL A 182 18.18 0.85 -0.80
C VAL A 182 18.54 2.27 -0.46
N ASP A 183 18.20 3.18 -1.35
CA ASP A 183 18.29 4.61 -1.13
C ASP A 183 16.94 5.11 -0.61
N ILE A 184 16.83 5.25 0.72
CA ILE A 184 15.59 5.69 1.37
C ILE A 184 15.32 7.17 1.07
N ALA A 185 16.37 7.98 0.81
CA ALA A 185 16.20 9.38 0.45
C ALA A 185 15.59 9.49 -0.97
N ALA A 186 16.10 8.73 -1.93
CA ALA A 186 15.53 8.66 -3.27
C ALA A 186 14.09 8.16 -3.25
N LEU A 187 13.77 7.16 -2.40
CA LEU A 187 12.39 6.72 -2.21
C LEU A 187 11.49 7.86 -1.71
N ALA A 188 11.96 8.66 -0.75
CA ALA A 188 11.19 9.78 -0.23
C ALA A 188 10.92 10.85 -1.29
N ASP A 189 11.92 11.17 -2.11
CA ASP A 189 11.80 12.16 -3.19
C ASP A 189 10.79 11.70 -4.26
N GLU A 190 10.81 10.41 -4.61
CA GLU A 190 9.86 9.83 -5.55
C GLU A 190 8.41 9.89 -5.03
N LEU A 191 8.21 9.64 -3.74
CA LEU A 191 6.89 9.70 -3.12
C LEU A 191 6.35 11.14 -3.01
N ASP A 192 7.22 12.12 -2.79
CA ASP A 192 6.81 13.53 -2.85
C ASP A 192 6.46 13.95 -4.29
N ALA A 193 7.22 13.48 -5.28
CA ALA A 193 6.90 13.72 -6.68
C ALA A 193 5.54 13.10 -7.04
N GLU A 194 5.27 11.87 -6.60
CA GLU A 194 3.97 11.22 -6.81
C GLU A 194 2.84 11.99 -6.12
N ALA A 195 3.00 12.41 -4.87
CA ALA A 195 2.02 13.21 -4.16
C ALA A 195 1.72 14.54 -4.88
N MET A 196 2.75 15.18 -5.45
CA MET A 196 2.58 16.40 -6.25
C MET A 196 1.85 16.14 -7.57
N ARG A 197 2.13 15.03 -8.25
CA ARG A 197 1.41 14.61 -9.46
C ARG A 197 -0.08 14.42 -9.20
N ASN A 198 -0.42 13.92 -8.00
CA ASN A 198 -1.79 13.64 -7.60
C ASN A 198 -2.44 14.75 -6.75
N SER A 199 -1.85 15.95 -6.69
CA SER A 199 -2.38 17.06 -5.90
C SER A 199 -3.72 17.58 -6.44
N ALA A 200 -4.57 18.13 -5.56
CA ALA A 200 -5.89 18.62 -5.92
C ALA A 200 -5.87 19.70 -7.02
N GLY A 201 -4.81 20.49 -7.11
CA GLY A 201 -4.64 21.54 -8.13
C GLY A 201 -4.31 21.04 -9.53
N ARG A 202 -4.06 19.74 -9.72
CA ARG A 202 -3.85 19.14 -11.03
C ARG A 202 -5.17 18.80 -11.68
N GLU A 203 -5.27 18.99 -12.99
CA GLU A 203 -6.44 18.61 -13.78
C GLU A 203 -6.62 17.10 -13.86
N LEU A 204 -7.83 16.62 -14.04
CA LEU A 204 -8.22 15.22 -14.13
C LEU A 204 -7.31 14.39 -15.05
N PHE A 205 -7.02 14.92 -16.25
CA PHE A 205 -6.23 14.20 -17.27
C PHE A 205 -4.74 14.10 -16.95
N THR A 206 -4.22 14.96 -16.07
CA THR A 206 -2.81 14.98 -15.67
C THR A 206 -2.60 14.48 -14.24
N ASN A 207 -3.69 13.99 -13.61
CA ASN A 207 -3.69 13.49 -12.24
C ASN A 207 -4.11 12.02 -12.22
N PRO A 208 -3.17 11.07 -12.11
CA PRO A 208 -3.47 9.65 -12.15
C PRO A 208 -4.47 9.20 -11.08
N ALA A 209 -4.42 9.76 -9.87
CA ALA A 209 -5.34 9.38 -8.80
C ALA A 209 -6.77 9.88 -9.05
N LYS A 210 -6.96 11.09 -9.58
CA LYS A 210 -8.29 11.59 -10.02
C LYS A 210 -8.83 10.76 -11.19
N SER A 211 -7.99 10.47 -12.17
CA SER A 211 -8.35 9.64 -13.33
C SER A 211 -8.79 8.23 -12.90
N LEU A 212 -8.11 7.61 -11.95
CA LEU A 212 -8.56 6.35 -11.37
C LEU A 212 -9.87 6.52 -10.59
N ALA A 213 -10.00 7.56 -9.76
CA ALA A 213 -11.22 7.81 -9.00
C ALA A 213 -12.43 7.95 -9.91
N ASP A 214 -12.31 8.70 -11.02
CA ASP A 214 -13.37 8.86 -12.02
C ASP A 214 -13.79 7.50 -12.61
N ARG A 215 -12.82 6.69 -13.02
CA ARG A 215 -13.08 5.35 -13.60
C ARG A 215 -13.70 4.36 -12.62
N LEU A 216 -13.42 4.49 -11.33
CA LEU A 216 -13.90 3.59 -10.28
C LEU A 216 -15.22 4.05 -9.65
N ALA A 217 -15.62 5.31 -9.87
CA ALA A 217 -16.83 5.88 -9.30
C ALA A 217 -18.08 5.14 -9.80
N GLY A 218 -18.90 4.66 -8.84
CA GLY A 218 -20.15 3.94 -9.16
C GLY A 218 -19.98 2.56 -9.79
N ARG A 219 -18.78 1.99 -9.75
CA ARG A 219 -18.48 0.67 -10.30
C ARG A 219 -18.24 -0.37 -9.19
N GLU A 220 -18.48 -1.64 -9.51
CA GLU A 220 -17.88 -2.74 -8.78
C GLU A 220 -16.40 -2.83 -9.20
N VAL A 221 -15.50 -2.93 -8.22
CA VAL A 221 -14.06 -2.84 -8.50
C VAL A 221 -13.37 -4.15 -8.12
N VAL A 222 -12.50 -4.60 -9.03
CA VAL A 222 -11.55 -5.69 -8.78
C VAL A 222 -10.14 -5.12 -8.94
N LEU A 223 -9.30 -5.26 -7.91
CA LEU A 223 -7.87 -5.01 -8.00
C LEU A 223 -7.15 -6.35 -8.21
N ALA A 224 -6.41 -6.48 -9.28
CA ALA A 224 -5.68 -7.69 -9.62
C ALA A 224 -4.16 -7.44 -9.55
N GLY A 225 -3.41 -8.34 -8.90
CA GLY A 225 -1.94 -8.29 -8.90
C GLY A 225 -1.36 -9.35 -9.84
N ASP A 226 -0.37 -8.98 -10.62
CA ASP A 226 0.35 -9.89 -11.54
C ASP A 226 1.41 -10.76 -10.84
N SER A 227 1.79 -10.37 -9.64
CA SER A 227 2.80 -10.99 -8.78
C SER A 227 2.35 -10.98 -7.31
N GLU A 228 3.03 -11.72 -6.46
CA GLU A 228 2.77 -11.71 -5.00
C GLU A 228 2.89 -10.32 -4.40
N ALA A 229 3.85 -9.51 -4.85
CA ALA A 229 4.03 -8.14 -4.38
C ALA A 229 2.86 -7.24 -4.81
N MET A 230 2.43 -7.32 -6.07
CA MET A 230 1.29 -6.55 -6.57
C MET A 230 -0.04 -7.05 -6.00
N LEU A 231 -0.18 -8.34 -5.71
CA LEU A 231 -1.34 -8.88 -5.00
C LEU A 231 -1.40 -8.37 -3.55
N ALA A 232 -0.28 -8.33 -2.84
CA ALA A 232 -0.23 -7.76 -1.48
C ALA A 232 -0.57 -6.25 -1.50
N LEU A 233 -0.14 -5.52 -2.52
CA LEU A 233 -0.52 -4.12 -2.73
C LEU A 233 -2.02 -3.98 -3.05
N ALA A 234 -2.58 -4.83 -3.90
CA ALA A 234 -4.01 -4.85 -4.21
C ALA A 234 -4.86 -5.09 -2.95
N GLN A 235 -4.45 -6.03 -2.10
CA GLN A 235 -5.11 -6.32 -0.82
C GLN A 235 -5.06 -5.13 0.15
N HIS A 236 -3.91 -4.46 0.25
CA HIS A 236 -3.77 -3.24 1.04
C HIS A 236 -4.69 -2.13 0.51
N SER A 237 -4.65 -1.89 -0.80
CA SER A 237 -5.43 -0.84 -1.45
C SER A 237 -6.95 -1.09 -1.35
N ALA A 238 -7.39 -2.34 -1.44
CA ALA A 238 -8.79 -2.71 -1.20
C ALA A 238 -9.22 -2.36 0.24
N ALA A 239 -8.35 -2.60 1.23
CA ALA A 239 -8.62 -2.22 2.61
C ALA A 239 -8.64 -0.69 2.82
N VAL A 240 -7.79 0.06 2.13
CA VAL A 240 -7.81 1.54 2.13
C VAL A 240 -9.08 2.07 1.49
N LEU A 241 -9.47 1.56 0.31
CA LEU A 241 -10.70 1.93 -0.38
C LEU A 241 -11.94 1.68 0.49
N LEU A 242 -11.97 0.57 1.22
CA LEU A 242 -13.05 0.28 2.15
C LEU A 242 -13.09 1.28 3.32
N ARG A 243 -11.95 1.55 3.97
CA ARG A 243 -11.88 2.41 5.14
C ARG A 243 -12.09 3.89 4.82
N VAL A 244 -11.49 4.37 3.73
CA VAL A 244 -11.51 5.78 3.35
C VAL A 244 -12.74 6.12 2.50
N ALA A 245 -12.99 5.36 1.42
CA ALA A 245 -14.06 5.63 0.46
C ALA A 245 -15.34 4.83 0.68
N ARG A 246 -15.37 3.92 1.67
CA ARG A 246 -16.46 2.96 1.91
C ARG A 246 -16.81 2.12 0.66
N GLN A 247 -15.80 1.90 -0.19
CA GLN A 247 -15.95 1.09 -1.39
C GLN A 247 -15.45 -0.33 -1.14
N VAL A 248 -16.32 -1.31 -1.34
CA VAL A 248 -15.96 -2.72 -1.32
C VAL A 248 -15.24 -3.07 -2.61
N VAL A 249 -14.09 -3.71 -2.51
CA VAL A 249 -13.22 -4.06 -3.64
C VAL A 249 -12.72 -5.48 -3.44
N ALA A 250 -12.81 -6.30 -4.48
CA ALA A 250 -12.16 -7.60 -4.49
C ALA A 250 -10.66 -7.45 -4.84
N ALA A 251 -9.78 -8.13 -4.11
CA ALA A 251 -8.34 -8.18 -4.42
C ALA A 251 -7.95 -9.64 -4.74
N VAL A 252 -7.46 -9.87 -5.97
CA VAL A 252 -7.21 -11.22 -6.50
C VAL A 252 -5.91 -11.28 -7.31
N GLY A 253 -5.39 -12.49 -7.58
CA GLY A 253 -4.32 -12.67 -8.56
C GLY A 253 -4.80 -12.41 -10.00
N LEU A 254 -3.92 -11.97 -10.89
CA LEU A 254 -4.24 -11.70 -12.30
C LEU A 254 -4.90 -12.90 -12.99
N SER A 255 -4.46 -14.12 -12.71
CA SER A 255 -5.00 -15.33 -13.33
C SER A 255 -6.48 -15.55 -12.96
N ASP A 256 -6.85 -15.28 -11.71
CA ASP A 256 -8.23 -15.39 -11.25
C ASP A 256 -9.13 -14.29 -11.85
N ALA A 257 -8.59 -13.06 -11.94
CA ALA A 257 -9.27 -11.94 -12.59
C ALA A 257 -9.58 -12.26 -14.07
N LEU A 258 -8.59 -12.74 -14.82
CA LEU A 258 -8.75 -13.11 -16.23
C LEU A 258 -9.73 -14.28 -16.42
N ALA A 259 -9.70 -15.27 -15.53
CA ALA A 259 -10.66 -16.38 -15.57
C ALA A 259 -12.11 -15.90 -15.32
N ALA A 260 -12.31 -14.91 -14.44
CA ALA A 260 -13.62 -14.31 -14.20
C ALA A 260 -14.10 -13.49 -15.41
N LEU A 261 -13.24 -12.62 -15.97
CA LEU A 261 -13.55 -11.79 -17.14
C LEU A 261 -13.90 -12.63 -18.36
N SER A 262 -13.14 -13.69 -18.65
CA SER A 262 -13.43 -14.59 -19.78
C SER A 262 -14.78 -15.26 -19.69
N ARG A 263 -15.32 -15.49 -18.48
CA ARG A 263 -16.66 -16.04 -18.28
C ARG A 263 -17.75 -14.99 -18.50
N ILE A 264 -17.48 -13.73 -18.13
CA ILE A 264 -18.40 -12.61 -18.35
C ILE A 264 -18.53 -12.34 -19.85
N ASP A 265 -17.43 -12.28 -20.60
CA ASP A 265 -17.41 -12.04 -22.03
C ASP A 265 -18.04 -13.18 -22.84
N ALA A 266 -17.97 -14.43 -22.32
CA ALA A 266 -18.60 -15.59 -22.94
C ALA A 266 -20.12 -15.67 -22.69
N ALA A 267 -20.67 -14.88 -21.78
CA ALA A 267 -22.10 -14.84 -21.52
C ALA A 267 -22.84 -14.21 -22.70
N PRO A 268 -23.93 -14.82 -23.21
CA PRO A 268 -24.70 -14.23 -24.28
C PRO A 268 -25.28 -12.88 -23.83
N VAL A 269 -24.91 -11.81 -24.54
CA VAL A 269 -25.49 -10.49 -24.31
C VAL A 269 -26.90 -10.52 -24.91
N ASP A 270 -27.91 -10.46 -24.06
CA ASP A 270 -29.28 -10.21 -24.51
C ASP A 270 -29.41 -8.75 -24.92
N TYR A 271 -29.14 -8.49 -26.21
CA TYR A 271 -29.21 -7.14 -26.78
C TYR A 271 -30.63 -6.57 -26.73
N GLU A 272 -31.68 -7.40 -26.82
CA GLU A 272 -33.06 -6.94 -26.74
C GLU A 272 -33.39 -6.52 -25.30
N ALA A 273 -33.04 -7.32 -24.30
CA ALA A 273 -33.22 -6.96 -22.90
C ALA A 273 -32.42 -5.69 -22.54
N ALA A 274 -31.19 -5.53 -23.08
CA ALA A 274 -30.38 -4.33 -22.84
C ALA A 274 -30.95 -3.09 -23.54
N LEU A 275 -31.57 -3.23 -24.71
CA LEU A 275 -32.13 -2.12 -25.49
C LEU A 275 -33.45 -1.62 -24.90
N PHE A 276 -34.28 -2.53 -24.37
CA PHE A 276 -35.61 -2.22 -23.83
C PHE A 276 -35.64 -2.13 -22.30
N HIS A 277 -34.47 -2.15 -21.63
CA HIS A 277 -34.38 -2.01 -20.19
C HIS A 277 -34.87 -0.63 -19.74
N ASP A 278 -35.92 -0.60 -18.93
CA ASP A 278 -36.51 0.57 -18.31
C ASP A 278 -36.20 0.57 -16.81
N GLU A 279 -35.39 1.51 -16.35
CA GLU A 279 -34.96 1.60 -14.94
C GLU A 279 -36.13 1.75 -13.96
N GLU A 280 -37.27 2.30 -14.38
CA GLU A 280 -38.46 2.43 -13.55
C GLU A 280 -39.25 1.11 -13.41
N LEU A 281 -39.20 0.25 -14.43
CA LEU A 281 -39.92 -1.01 -14.47
C LEU A 281 -39.03 -2.22 -14.09
N ASP A 282 -37.79 -2.23 -14.57
CA ASP A 282 -36.86 -3.36 -14.45
C ASP A 282 -35.85 -3.16 -13.30
N GLY A 283 -35.86 -1.97 -12.67
CA GLY A 283 -34.90 -1.60 -11.64
C GLY A 283 -33.56 -1.11 -12.19
N PRO A 284 -32.63 -0.70 -11.32
CA PRO A 284 -31.34 -0.19 -11.75
C PRO A 284 -30.52 -1.26 -12.46
N ARG A 285 -29.84 -0.88 -13.54
CA ARG A 285 -28.92 -1.78 -14.25
C ARG A 285 -27.86 -2.29 -13.29
N PRO A 286 -27.43 -3.57 -13.41
CA PRO A 286 -26.31 -4.09 -12.59
C PRO A 286 -25.09 -3.22 -12.78
N ALA A 287 -24.41 -2.92 -11.67
CA ALA A 287 -23.17 -2.16 -11.71
C ALA A 287 -22.14 -2.92 -12.56
N ARG A 288 -21.51 -2.24 -13.52
CA ARG A 288 -20.45 -2.85 -14.34
C ARG A 288 -19.19 -2.99 -13.49
N THR A 289 -18.57 -4.15 -13.56
CA THR A 289 -17.30 -4.43 -12.90
C THR A 289 -16.17 -3.74 -13.66
N ARG A 290 -15.29 -3.04 -12.93
CA ARG A 290 -14.04 -2.48 -13.44
C ARG A 290 -12.86 -3.21 -12.83
N THR A 291 -11.98 -3.75 -13.66
CA THR A 291 -10.76 -4.43 -13.21
C THR A 291 -9.56 -3.52 -13.36
N VAL A 292 -8.80 -3.35 -12.30
CA VAL A 292 -7.51 -2.62 -12.32
C VAL A 292 -6.41 -3.62 -12.04
N VAL A 293 -5.53 -3.82 -12.99
CA VAL A 293 -4.37 -4.71 -12.88
C VAL A 293 -3.17 -3.90 -12.43
N LEU A 294 -2.63 -4.24 -11.26
CA LEU A 294 -1.39 -3.68 -10.75
C LEU A 294 -0.23 -4.52 -11.25
N THR A 295 0.78 -3.86 -11.81
CA THR A 295 1.95 -4.51 -12.40
C THR A 295 3.22 -3.69 -12.16
N SER A 296 4.38 -4.35 -12.25
CA SER A 296 5.66 -3.65 -12.30
C SER A 296 5.96 -3.16 -13.71
N ASP A 297 6.85 -2.17 -13.82
CA ASP A 297 7.26 -1.62 -15.12
C ASP A 297 7.86 -2.69 -16.01
N GLU A 298 8.60 -3.63 -15.42
CA GLU A 298 9.21 -4.77 -16.14
C GLU A 298 8.16 -5.72 -16.74
N GLN A 299 7.05 -5.95 -16.04
CA GLN A 299 6.01 -6.89 -16.45
C GLN A 299 4.90 -6.24 -17.28
N ARG A 300 4.86 -4.90 -17.32
CA ARG A 300 3.79 -4.13 -17.96
C ARG A 300 3.45 -4.60 -19.36
N GLN A 301 4.46 -4.77 -20.24
CA GLN A 301 4.24 -5.17 -21.61
C GLN A 301 3.59 -6.56 -21.73
N LEU A 302 4.02 -7.50 -20.90
CA LEU A 302 3.43 -8.84 -20.84
C LEU A 302 1.99 -8.80 -20.35
N VAL A 303 1.73 -8.00 -19.30
CA VAL A 303 0.38 -7.83 -18.74
C VAL A 303 -0.54 -7.21 -19.79
N VAL A 304 -0.13 -6.13 -20.45
CA VAL A 304 -0.91 -5.50 -21.54
C VAL A 304 -1.28 -6.51 -22.63
N THR A 305 -0.32 -7.32 -23.08
CA THR A 305 -0.59 -8.36 -24.10
C THR A 305 -1.58 -9.41 -23.59
N ARG A 306 -1.51 -9.80 -22.31
CA ARG A 306 -2.43 -10.80 -21.71
C ARG A 306 -3.82 -10.26 -21.46
N THR A 307 -3.97 -8.95 -21.34
CA THR A 307 -5.24 -8.28 -21.06
C THR A 307 -5.87 -7.63 -22.28
N GLU A 308 -5.22 -7.76 -23.43
CA GLU A 308 -5.76 -7.26 -24.70
C GLU A 308 -7.12 -7.90 -25.01
N GLY A 309 -8.10 -7.06 -25.35
CA GLY A 309 -9.47 -7.50 -25.66
C GLY A 309 -10.48 -7.35 -24.53
N PHE A 310 -10.07 -7.15 -23.28
CA PHE A 310 -11.00 -6.88 -22.16
C PHE A 310 -11.33 -5.39 -22.07
N ALA A 311 -12.62 -5.04 -22.22
CA ALA A 311 -13.06 -3.66 -22.37
C ALA A 311 -13.05 -2.82 -21.09
N ASP A 312 -13.40 -3.41 -19.93
CA ASP A 312 -13.49 -2.72 -18.64
C ASP A 312 -12.27 -3.04 -17.72
N LEU A 313 -11.06 -2.97 -18.33
CA LEU A 313 -9.80 -3.26 -17.66
C LEU A 313 -8.79 -2.13 -17.83
N ASP A 314 -8.13 -1.75 -16.74
CA ASP A 314 -7.01 -0.81 -16.70
C ASP A 314 -5.75 -1.52 -16.21
N VAL A 315 -4.59 -1.20 -16.78
CA VAL A 315 -3.28 -1.63 -16.30
C VAL A 315 -2.60 -0.44 -15.65
N VAL A 316 -2.18 -0.59 -14.39
CA VAL A 316 -1.55 0.47 -13.59
C VAL A 316 -0.17 0.03 -13.11
N ASN A 317 0.83 0.85 -13.36
CA ASN A 317 2.21 0.71 -12.90
C ASN A 317 2.75 2.08 -12.42
N ALA A 318 3.98 2.12 -11.93
CA ALA A 318 4.57 3.37 -11.41
C ALA A 318 4.78 4.42 -12.50
N ASP A 319 5.25 4.01 -13.67
CA ASP A 319 5.57 4.89 -14.80
C ASP A 319 4.34 5.36 -15.63
N ASP A 320 3.13 5.03 -15.23
CA ASP A 320 1.90 5.33 -15.96
C ASP A 320 1.50 6.82 -15.89
N VAL A 321 2.49 7.70 -16.07
CA VAL A 321 2.33 9.16 -16.08
C VAL A 321 2.70 9.69 -17.46
N PRO A 322 1.79 10.38 -18.19
CA PRO A 322 2.03 10.87 -19.54
C PRO A 322 3.23 11.80 -19.71
N ASP A 323 3.66 12.46 -18.63
CA ASP A 323 4.73 13.47 -18.64
C ASP A 323 6.14 12.92 -18.29
N ALA A 324 6.27 11.65 -17.97
CA ALA A 324 7.57 11.08 -17.63
C ALA A 324 8.41 10.83 -18.89
N ALA A 325 9.03 11.89 -19.42
CA ALA A 325 10.03 11.82 -20.49
C ALA A 325 11.36 11.15 -20.05
N THR A 326 11.41 10.60 -18.85
CA THR A 326 12.56 9.90 -18.30
C THR A 326 12.17 8.45 -18.00
N THR A 327 12.36 7.58 -18.98
CA THR A 327 12.56 6.16 -18.74
C THR A 327 13.78 5.99 -17.83
N THR A 328 13.59 6.09 -16.54
CA THR A 328 14.55 5.64 -15.53
C THR A 328 14.53 4.11 -15.55
N SER A 329 15.18 3.53 -16.54
CA SER A 329 15.57 2.12 -16.53
C SER A 329 16.28 1.86 -15.21
N GLY A 330 15.64 1.19 -14.27
CA GLY A 330 16.22 0.84 -12.98
C GLY A 330 15.47 1.25 -11.72
N VAL A 331 14.23 1.76 -11.80
CA VAL A 331 13.39 1.98 -10.60
C VAL A 331 13.14 0.64 -9.91
N ARG A 332 13.51 0.57 -8.64
CA ARG A 332 13.42 -0.68 -7.87
C ARG A 332 11.98 -1.02 -7.54
N LEU A 333 11.70 -2.31 -7.37
CA LEU A 333 10.34 -2.80 -7.11
C LEU A 333 9.71 -2.15 -5.86
N GLU A 334 10.48 -1.95 -4.79
CA GLU A 334 9.96 -1.30 -3.57
C GLU A 334 9.54 0.16 -3.81
N GLN A 335 10.23 0.88 -4.70
CA GLN A 335 9.86 2.23 -5.09
C GLN A 335 8.58 2.22 -5.91
N GLN A 336 8.45 1.31 -6.89
CA GLN A 336 7.25 1.15 -7.69
C GLN A 336 6.02 0.82 -6.83
N LEU A 337 6.17 -0.13 -5.90
CA LEU A 337 5.11 -0.50 -4.95
C LEU A 337 4.65 0.69 -4.10
N ALA A 338 5.61 1.46 -3.57
CA ALA A 338 5.30 2.62 -2.74
C ALA A 338 4.63 3.75 -3.54
N THR A 339 5.09 4.01 -4.78
CA THR A 339 4.50 5.00 -5.69
C THR A 339 3.05 4.66 -6.03
N VAL A 340 2.78 3.40 -6.42
CA VAL A 340 1.42 2.95 -6.74
C VAL A 340 0.54 2.94 -5.48
N ALA A 341 1.10 2.63 -4.30
CA ALA A 341 0.36 2.71 -3.04
C ALA A 341 -0.14 4.13 -2.76
N VAL A 342 0.74 5.15 -2.85
CA VAL A 342 0.36 6.56 -2.65
C VAL A 342 -0.71 7.00 -3.65
N ARG A 343 -0.58 6.60 -4.92
CA ARG A 343 -1.59 6.88 -5.95
C ARG A 343 -2.96 6.31 -5.58
N LEU A 344 -3.03 5.05 -5.14
CA LEU A 344 -4.27 4.39 -4.74
C LEU A 344 -4.84 4.94 -3.42
N GLU A 345 -3.99 5.34 -2.49
CA GLU A 345 -4.40 6.03 -1.26
C GLU A 345 -5.06 7.39 -1.61
N MET A 346 -4.45 8.19 -2.49
CA MET A 346 -5.04 9.45 -2.96
C MET A 346 -6.30 9.22 -3.80
N THR A 347 -6.35 8.16 -4.61
CA THR A 347 -7.56 7.73 -5.32
C THR A 347 -8.72 7.48 -4.35
N ALA A 348 -8.45 6.79 -3.25
CA ALA A 348 -9.46 6.53 -2.22
C ALA A 348 -9.99 7.83 -1.59
N VAL A 349 -9.10 8.81 -1.37
CA VAL A 349 -9.52 10.13 -0.86
C VAL A 349 -10.41 10.84 -1.87
N TYR A 350 -10.03 10.91 -3.15
CA TYR A 350 -10.87 11.53 -4.19
C TYR A 350 -12.24 10.85 -4.31
N LEU A 351 -12.28 9.52 -4.29
CA LEU A 351 -13.55 8.78 -4.30
C LEU A 351 -14.44 9.14 -3.10
N ARG A 352 -13.86 9.33 -1.92
CA ARG A 352 -14.60 9.79 -0.74
C ARG A 352 -15.18 11.19 -0.95
N LEU A 353 -14.35 12.13 -1.45
CA LEU A 353 -14.75 13.53 -1.62
C LEU A 353 -15.84 13.71 -2.66
N VAL A 354 -15.81 12.96 -3.75
CA VAL A 354 -16.84 13.02 -4.82
C VAL A 354 -18.18 12.43 -4.36
N ARG A 355 -18.17 11.48 -3.42
CA ARG A 355 -19.39 10.81 -2.93
C ARG A 355 -20.11 11.57 -1.82
N GLY A 356 -19.45 12.47 -1.14
CA GLY A 356 -19.96 13.28 -0.02
C GLY A 356 -19.92 12.53 1.30
#